data_137b7d6067b5c3b7cb97d277b1c9a95a
#
_entry.id   137b7d6067b5c3b7cb97d277b1c9a95a
#
_cell.length_a   1.000
_cell.length_b   1.000
_cell.length_c   1.000
_cell.angle_alpha   90.00
_cell.angle_beta   90.00
_cell.angle_gamma   90.00
#
_symmetry.space_group_name_H-M   'P 1'
#
loop_
_entity.id
_entity.type
_entity.pdbx_description
1 polymer ?
#
loop_
_entity_poly.entity_id
_entity_poly.type
_entity_poly.pdbx_seq_one_letter_code
_entity_poly.pdbx_strand_id
1 'polypeptide(L)'
;MNEKTLIKALRKGNEAAVQQLVQHYYPPLYRYVTTKVVNQADAQDILQETFLRFMKQIPTYRVQGKLLGYLYVIASSCCIDHLRKEQRHRHLPIEEELLPNECSFQEAMMRSFEYEHLHQLIVLLPNEEQDIIYFYYLKQMNFREISELLGIPQSTLKSRHARALIHLRNLWKEDNSNETME
;
A
#
# COMPACT_ATOMS: atom_id res chain seq x y z
N MET A 1 -14.49 -15.94 -7.51
CA MET A 1 -13.76 -16.17 -8.80
C MET A 1 -12.76 -17.31 -8.61
N ASN A 2 -12.68 -18.26 -9.54
CA ASN A 2 -11.70 -19.36 -9.44
C ASN A 2 -10.35 -18.85 -10.00
N GLU A 3 -9.37 -18.64 -9.14
CA GLU A 3 -8.05 -18.11 -9.52
C GLU A 3 -7.30 -19.00 -10.53
N LYS A 4 -7.42 -20.33 -10.40
CA LYS A 4 -6.79 -21.27 -11.34
C LYS A 4 -7.33 -21.11 -12.76
N THR A 5 -8.63 -20.94 -12.89
CA THR A 5 -9.29 -20.73 -14.20
C THR A 5 -8.89 -19.38 -14.79
N LEU A 6 -8.85 -18.32 -13.98
CA LEU A 6 -8.40 -17.00 -14.38
C LEU A 6 -6.95 -17.03 -14.89
N ILE A 7 -6.02 -17.60 -14.14
CA ILE A 7 -4.61 -17.71 -14.56
C ILE A 7 -4.46 -18.50 -15.85
N LYS A 8 -5.22 -19.61 -16.02
CA LYS A 8 -5.20 -20.37 -17.28
C LYS A 8 -5.70 -19.55 -18.48
N ALA A 9 -6.73 -18.72 -18.30
CA ALA A 9 -7.24 -17.83 -19.33
C ALA A 9 -6.26 -16.70 -19.68
N LEU A 10 -5.63 -16.10 -18.67
CA LEU A 10 -4.58 -15.07 -18.84
C LEU A 10 -3.38 -15.60 -19.62
N ARG A 11 -2.93 -16.85 -19.34
CA ARG A 11 -1.84 -17.51 -20.13
C ARG A 11 -2.17 -17.70 -21.60
N LYS A 12 -3.45 -17.78 -21.94
CA LYS A 12 -3.93 -17.88 -23.34
C LYS A 12 -4.11 -16.53 -24.01
N GLY A 13 -3.80 -15.42 -23.35
CA GLY A 13 -3.96 -14.08 -23.87
C GLY A 13 -5.44 -13.63 -23.95
N ASN A 14 -6.32 -14.20 -23.12
CA ASN A 14 -7.74 -13.83 -23.15
C ASN A 14 -7.95 -12.44 -22.53
N GLU A 15 -8.37 -11.48 -23.36
CA GLU A 15 -8.61 -10.08 -22.95
C GLU A 15 -9.71 -9.95 -21.88
N ALA A 16 -10.79 -10.74 -21.97
CA ALA A 16 -11.84 -10.73 -20.96
C ALA A 16 -11.29 -11.16 -19.58
N ALA A 17 -10.32 -12.08 -19.54
CA ALA A 17 -9.66 -12.48 -18.30
C ALA A 17 -8.79 -11.35 -17.72
N VAL A 18 -8.18 -10.51 -18.57
CA VAL A 18 -7.44 -9.32 -18.12
C VAL A 18 -8.40 -8.30 -17.50
N GLN A 19 -9.54 -8.04 -18.13
CA GLN A 19 -10.57 -7.16 -17.59
C GLN A 19 -11.09 -7.66 -16.24
N GLN A 20 -11.37 -8.97 -16.12
CA GLN A 20 -11.81 -9.59 -14.86
C GLN A 20 -10.74 -9.47 -13.76
N LEU A 21 -9.47 -9.66 -14.11
CA LEU A 21 -8.35 -9.48 -13.19
C LEU A 21 -8.35 -8.06 -12.61
N VAL A 22 -8.36 -7.06 -13.50
CA VAL A 22 -8.31 -5.65 -13.11
C VAL A 22 -9.55 -5.28 -12.31
N GLN A 23 -10.76 -5.56 -12.79
CA GLN A 23 -12.01 -5.22 -12.10
C GLN A 23 -12.06 -5.80 -10.66
N HIS A 24 -11.58 -7.03 -10.49
CA HIS A 24 -11.65 -7.68 -9.19
C HIS A 24 -10.56 -7.23 -8.21
N TYR A 25 -9.34 -7.01 -8.69
CA TYR A 25 -8.19 -6.75 -7.82
C TYR A 25 -7.80 -5.27 -7.73
N TYR A 26 -8.25 -4.42 -8.64
CA TYR A 26 -7.97 -2.98 -8.61
C TYR A 26 -8.46 -2.31 -7.32
N PRO A 27 -9.73 -2.47 -6.86
CA PRO A 27 -10.22 -1.75 -5.70
C PRO A 27 -9.41 -2.04 -4.40
N PRO A 28 -9.13 -3.31 -4.03
CA PRO A 28 -8.34 -3.58 -2.84
C PRO A 28 -6.89 -3.12 -2.95
N LEU A 29 -6.28 -3.19 -4.15
CA LEU A 29 -4.92 -2.70 -4.38
C LEU A 29 -4.85 -1.17 -4.36
N TYR A 30 -5.84 -0.48 -4.94
CA TYR A 30 -5.92 0.98 -4.91
C TYR A 30 -5.95 1.50 -3.48
N ARG A 31 -6.82 0.95 -2.63
CA ARG A 31 -6.88 1.30 -1.21
C ARG A 31 -5.55 1.07 -0.48
N TYR A 32 -4.82 0.03 -0.86
CA TYR A 32 -3.50 -0.24 -0.30
C TYR A 32 -2.46 0.77 -0.77
N VAL A 33 -2.38 1.02 -2.07
CA VAL A 33 -1.38 1.94 -2.64
C VAL A 33 -1.59 3.38 -2.15
N THR A 34 -2.85 3.84 -2.04
CA THR A 34 -3.17 5.18 -1.51
C THR A 34 -2.80 5.38 -0.04
N THR A 35 -2.51 4.33 0.72
CA THR A 35 -1.92 4.48 2.06
C THR A 35 -0.40 4.68 2.05
N LYS A 36 0.24 4.55 0.88
CA LYS A 36 1.69 4.63 0.72
C LYS A 36 2.17 5.82 -0.08
N VAL A 37 1.29 6.43 -0.85
CA VAL A 37 1.58 7.61 -1.67
C VAL A 37 0.48 8.65 -1.50
N VAL A 38 0.85 9.91 -1.53
CA VAL A 38 -0.09 11.03 -1.31
C VAL A 38 -0.86 11.36 -2.58
N ASN A 39 -0.19 11.29 -3.73
CA ASN A 39 -0.77 11.70 -5.00
C ASN A 39 -1.57 10.58 -5.67
N GLN A 40 -2.79 10.88 -6.09
CA GLN A 40 -3.66 9.94 -6.80
C GLN A 40 -3.09 9.47 -8.15
N ALA A 41 -2.41 10.35 -8.88
CA ALA A 41 -1.79 10.00 -10.16
C ALA A 41 -0.71 8.94 -9.95
N ASP A 42 0.13 9.12 -8.93
CA ASP A 42 1.17 8.15 -8.57
C ASP A 42 0.57 6.80 -8.17
N ALA A 43 -0.55 6.81 -7.43
CA ALA A 43 -1.24 5.57 -7.07
C ALA A 43 -1.74 4.82 -8.31
N GLN A 44 -2.25 5.52 -9.34
CA GLN A 44 -2.70 4.92 -10.59
C GLN A 44 -1.52 4.35 -11.39
N ASP A 45 -0.41 5.06 -11.47
CA ASP A 45 0.80 4.61 -12.17
C ASP A 45 1.41 3.38 -11.50
N ILE A 46 1.46 3.36 -10.17
CA ILE A 46 1.93 2.20 -9.40
C ILE A 46 1.04 0.98 -9.65
N LEU A 47 -0.28 1.17 -9.71
CA LEU A 47 -1.20 0.06 -10.00
C LEU A 47 -1.06 -0.45 -11.42
N GLN A 48 -0.90 0.43 -12.39
CA GLN A 48 -0.64 0.05 -13.77
C GLN A 48 0.64 -0.79 -13.86
N GLU A 49 1.73 -0.32 -13.25
CA GLU A 49 3.00 -1.06 -13.19
C GLU A 49 2.85 -2.40 -12.46
N THR A 50 2.05 -2.45 -11.38
CA THR A 50 1.76 -3.67 -10.64
C THR A 50 1.11 -4.73 -11.55
N PHE A 51 0.07 -4.35 -12.29
CA PHE A 51 -0.59 -5.28 -13.21
C PHE A 51 0.33 -5.66 -14.38
N LEU A 52 1.12 -4.72 -14.91
CA LEU A 52 2.09 -5.01 -15.97
C LEU A 52 3.16 -6.01 -15.51
N ARG A 53 3.72 -5.83 -14.31
CA ARG A 53 4.70 -6.77 -13.71
C ARG A 53 4.08 -8.14 -13.50
N PHE A 54 2.85 -8.18 -12.99
CA PHE A 54 2.13 -9.44 -12.84
C PHE A 54 1.91 -10.14 -14.18
N MET A 55 1.44 -9.42 -15.20
CA MET A 55 1.21 -9.98 -16.55
C MET A 55 2.50 -10.57 -17.15
N LYS A 56 3.65 -9.93 -16.97
CA LYS A 56 4.95 -10.45 -17.39
C LYS A 56 5.33 -11.77 -16.68
N GLN A 57 4.86 -11.96 -15.45
CA GLN A 57 5.16 -13.15 -14.63
C GLN A 57 4.15 -14.29 -14.83
N ILE A 58 3.00 -14.06 -15.46
CA ILE A 58 1.95 -15.07 -15.67
C ILE A 58 2.45 -16.38 -16.28
N PRO A 59 3.37 -16.41 -17.26
CA PRO A 59 3.85 -17.66 -17.84
C PRO A 59 4.47 -18.60 -16.81
N THR A 60 5.20 -18.06 -15.84
CA THR A 60 5.93 -18.82 -14.81
C THR A 60 5.21 -18.87 -13.47
N TYR A 61 4.18 -18.02 -13.27
CA TYR A 61 3.45 -17.93 -12.02
C TYR A 61 2.78 -19.26 -11.67
N ARG A 62 3.04 -19.75 -10.46
CA ARG A 62 2.34 -20.92 -9.90
C ARG A 62 1.38 -20.46 -8.82
N VAL A 63 0.13 -20.93 -8.89
CA VAL A 63 -0.88 -20.61 -7.86
C VAL A 63 -0.46 -21.28 -6.55
N GLN A 64 0.23 -20.51 -5.72
CA GLN A 64 0.62 -20.88 -4.35
C GLN A 64 0.00 -19.83 -3.41
N GLY A 65 -1.10 -20.18 -2.74
CA GLY A 65 -1.82 -19.24 -1.89
C GLY A 65 -2.81 -18.34 -2.65
N LYS A 66 -3.16 -17.21 -2.05
CA LYS A 66 -4.14 -16.26 -2.61
C LYS A 66 -3.45 -15.31 -3.60
N LEU A 67 -3.99 -15.20 -4.81
CA LEU A 67 -3.49 -14.27 -5.84
C LEU A 67 -3.42 -12.82 -5.35
N LEU A 68 -4.39 -12.39 -4.53
CA LEU A 68 -4.40 -11.06 -3.93
C LEU A 68 -3.13 -10.79 -3.10
N GLY A 69 -2.68 -11.77 -2.29
CA GLY A 69 -1.45 -11.64 -1.51
C GLY A 69 -0.22 -11.42 -2.40
N TYR A 70 -0.13 -12.18 -3.49
CA TYR A 70 0.95 -12.01 -4.45
C TYR A 70 0.94 -10.63 -5.13
N LEU A 71 -0.25 -10.13 -5.49
CA LEU A 71 -0.41 -8.80 -6.05
C LEU A 71 -0.04 -7.69 -5.05
N TYR A 72 -0.32 -7.86 -3.75
CA TYR A 72 0.14 -6.93 -2.71
C TYR A 72 1.67 -6.88 -2.63
N VAL A 73 2.36 -8.02 -2.73
CA VAL A 73 3.84 -8.06 -2.74
C VAL A 73 4.39 -7.29 -3.94
N ILE A 74 3.81 -7.45 -5.13
CA ILE A 74 4.22 -6.70 -6.32
C ILE A 74 3.93 -5.20 -6.13
N ALA A 75 2.75 -4.83 -5.65
CA ALA A 75 2.37 -3.44 -5.42
C ALA A 75 3.30 -2.76 -4.40
N SER A 76 3.63 -3.46 -3.30
CA SER A 76 4.61 -3.00 -2.31
C SER A 76 5.98 -2.69 -2.95
N SER A 77 6.48 -3.59 -3.79
CA SER A 77 7.72 -3.36 -4.54
C SER A 77 7.63 -2.17 -5.48
N CYS A 78 6.50 -2.00 -6.19
CA CYS A 78 6.28 -0.85 -7.07
C CYS A 78 6.25 0.48 -6.31
N CYS A 79 5.64 0.51 -5.12
CA CYS A 79 5.68 1.68 -4.23
C CYS A 79 7.11 2.05 -3.83
N ILE A 80 7.93 1.06 -3.43
CA ILE A 80 9.34 1.31 -3.09
C ILE A 80 10.10 1.90 -4.28
N ASP A 81 9.93 1.31 -5.47
CA ASP A 81 10.60 1.75 -6.68
C ASP A 81 10.19 3.19 -7.04
N HIS A 82 8.90 3.53 -6.86
CA HIS A 82 8.37 4.86 -7.08
C HIS A 82 8.98 5.89 -6.12
N LEU A 83 8.94 5.62 -4.82
CA LEU A 83 9.51 6.50 -3.80
C LEU A 83 11.02 6.73 -3.98
N ARG A 84 11.77 5.69 -4.38
CA ARG A 84 13.19 5.83 -4.71
C ARG A 84 13.44 6.73 -5.92
N LYS A 85 12.57 6.69 -6.93
CA LYS A 85 12.65 7.60 -8.09
C LYS A 85 12.36 9.03 -7.68
N GLU A 86 11.30 9.27 -6.91
CA GLU A 86 10.98 10.59 -6.39
C GLU A 86 12.11 11.19 -5.56
N GLN A 87 12.70 10.42 -4.64
CA GLN A 87 13.84 10.90 -3.85
C GLN A 87 15.04 11.34 -4.71
N ARG A 88 15.28 10.65 -5.85
CA ARG A 88 16.32 11.06 -6.80
C ARG A 88 15.98 12.35 -7.56
N HIS A 89 14.69 12.64 -7.75
CA HIS A 89 14.22 13.85 -8.45
C HIS A 89 14.02 15.05 -7.51
N ARG A 90 13.87 14.84 -6.19
CA ARG A 90 13.71 15.90 -5.18
C ARG A 90 14.94 16.80 -4.95
N HIS A 91 15.99 16.70 -5.73
CA HIS A 91 17.06 17.72 -5.75
C HIS A 91 16.70 18.98 -6.54
N LEU A 92 15.46 19.13 -7.00
CA LEU A 92 14.90 20.37 -7.56
C LEU A 92 13.63 20.73 -6.78
N PRO A 93 13.49 22.01 -6.31
CA PRO A 93 12.31 22.42 -5.55
C PRO A 93 11.08 22.51 -6.46
N ILE A 94 10.04 21.79 -6.15
CA ILE A 94 8.71 21.92 -6.76
C ILE A 94 7.72 22.21 -5.64
N GLU A 95 7.00 23.32 -5.77
CA GLU A 95 5.91 23.74 -4.89
C GLU A 95 4.74 22.74 -4.96
N GLU A 96 4.25 22.32 -3.79
CA GLU A 96 3.09 21.46 -3.65
C GLU A 96 1.80 22.26 -3.63
N GLU A 97 0.94 22.05 -4.60
CA GLU A 97 -0.46 22.47 -4.57
C GLU A 97 -1.32 21.34 -3.98
N LEU A 98 -1.78 21.54 -2.75
CA LEU A 98 -2.73 20.66 -2.04
C LEU A 98 -4.15 21.05 -2.41
N LEU A 99 -4.90 20.19 -3.10
CA LEU A 99 -6.33 20.34 -3.32
C LEU A 99 -7.14 19.61 -2.25
N PRO A 100 -8.08 20.26 -1.57
CA PRO A 100 -8.89 19.65 -0.53
C PRO A 100 -10.11 18.91 -1.10
N ASN A 101 -10.39 17.74 -0.57
CA ASN A 101 -11.66 17.04 -0.78
C ASN A 101 -12.64 17.43 0.33
N GLU A 102 -13.79 17.96 -0.07
CA GLU A 102 -14.85 18.41 0.83
C GLU A 102 -15.60 17.22 1.46
N CYS A 103 -15.62 17.16 2.79
CA CYS A 103 -16.65 16.44 3.53
C CYS A 103 -16.84 17.01 4.95
N SER A 104 -18.08 17.41 5.24
CA SER A 104 -18.74 17.96 6.43
C SER A 104 -17.97 18.16 7.77
N PHE A 105 -18.18 19.24 8.34
CA PHE A 105 -17.49 20.46 8.66
C PHE A 105 -17.00 20.68 10.11
N GLN A 106 -17.03 19.90 11.09
CA GLN A 106 -16.29 20.19 12.36
C GLN A 106 -15.83 18.95 13.14
N GLU A 107 -16.65 17.95 13.34
CA GLU A 107 -16.17 16.68 13.94
C GLU A 107 -15.43 15.80 12.94
N ALA A 108 -15.79 15.91 11.65
CA ALA A 108 -15.04 15.32 10.55
C ALA A 108 -13.67 16.00 10.38
N MET A 109 -13.58 17.31 10.64
CA MET A 109 -12.33 18.08 10.48
C MET A 109 -11.28 17.72 11.53
N MET A 110 -11.66 17.57 12.80
CA MET A 110 -10.70 17.11 13.83
C MET A 110 -10.23 15.67 13.59
N ARG A 111 -11.14 14.76 13.22
CA ARG A 111 -10.77 13.40 12.84
C ARG A 111 -9.99 13.36 11.52
N SER A 112 -10.24 14.29 10.61
CA SER A 112 -9.51 14.43 9.35
C SER A 112 -8.06 14.85 9.59
N PHE A 113 -7.81 15.84 10.45
CA PHE A 113 -6.45 16.29 10.78
C PHE A 113 -5.64 15.21 11.49
N GLU A 114 -6.20 14.53 12.48
CA GLU A 114 -5.52 13.44 13.17
C GLU A 114 -5.27 12.25 12.22
N TYR A 115 -6.19 11.99 11.28
CA TYR A 115 -6.06 10.93 10.29
C TYR A 115 -5.03 11.26 9.22
N GLU A 116 -5.00 12.49 8.70
CA GLU A 116 -4.01 12.96 7.74
C GLU A 116 -2.62 12.98 8.37
N HIS A 117 -2.51 13.50 9.59
CA HIS A 117 -1.26 13.51 10.33
C HIS A 117 -0.73 12.08 10.57
N LEU A 118 -1.57 11.16 11.08
CA LEU A 118 -1.20 9.76 11.26
C LEU A 118 -0.80 9.10 9.93
N HIS A 119 -1.50 9.43 8.84
CA HIS A 119 -1.16 8.93 7.52
C HIS A 119 0.22 9.38 7.06
N GLN A 120 0.55 10.66 7.26
CA GLN A 120 1.89 11.21 6.96
C GLN A 120 2.98 10.47 7.74
N LEU A 121 2.78 10.20 9.03
CA LEU A 121 3.72 9.43 9.85
C LEU A 121 3.85 7.98 9.38
N ILE A 122 2.76 7.33 8.96
CA ILE A 122 2.80 5.96 8.43
C ILE A 122 3.63 5.89 7.15
N VAL A 123 3.53 6.90 6.27
CA VAL A 123 4.32 6.96 5.01
C VAL A 123 5.82 7.05 5.27
N LEU A 124 6.25 7.60 6.42
CA LEU A 124 7.66 7.67 6.83
C LEU A 124 8.22 6.33 7.35
N LEU A 125 7.36 5.37 7.69
CA LEU A 125 7.81 4.05 8.13
C LEU A 125 8.49 3.26 7.01
N PRO A 126 9.40 2.32 7.35
CA PRO A 126 9.84 1.31 6.41
C PRO A 126 8.64 0.56 5.79
N ASN A 127 8.73 0.25 4.51
CA ASN A 127 7.60 -0.30 3.75
C ASN A 127 7.01 -1.59 4.34
N GLU A 128 7.87 -2.46 4.88
CA GLU A 128 7.46 -3.70 5.56
C GLU A 128 6.66 -3.44 6.85
N GLU A 129 6.90 -2.31 7.49
CA GLU A 129 6.19 -1.86 8.68
C GLU A 129 4.86 -1.19 8.30
N GLN A 130 4.84 -0.43 7.21
CA GLN A 130 3.59 0.08 6.64
C GLN A 130 2.63 -1.06 6.28
N ASP A 131 3.14 -2.14 5.67
CA ASP A 131 2.33 -3.31 5.30
C ASP A 131 1.64 -3.92 6.51
N ILE A 132 2.38 -4.12 7.62
CA ILE A 132 1.78 -4.73 8.81
C ILE A 132 0.75 -3.82 9.47
N ILE A 133 0.97 -2.48 9.50
CA ILE A 133 -0.01 -1.50 9.98
C ILE A 133 -1.28 -1.57 9.14
N TYR A 134 -1.14 -1.58 7.80
CA TYR A 134 -2.28 -1.66 6.89
C TYR A 134 -3.12 -2.93 7.11
N PHE A 135 -2.49 -4.10 7.09
CA PHE A 135 -3.23 -5.35 7.20
C PHE A 135 -3.82 -5.57 8.59
N TYR A 136 -3.10 -5.23 9.65
CA TYR A 136 -3.53 -5.45 11.01
C TYR A 136 -4.64 -4.47 11.44
N TYR A 137 -4.44 -3.16 11.22
CA TYR A 137 -5.37 -2.12 11.69
C TYR A 137 -6.45 -1.75 10.68
N LEU A 138 -6.10 -1.50 9.41
CA LEU A 138 -7.08 -1.08 8.40
C LEU A 138 -7.88 -2.25 7.83
N LYS A 139 -7.28 -3.44 7.71
CA LYS A 139 -7.96 -4.66 7.26
C LYS A 139 -8.44 -5.55 8.40
N GLN A 140 -8.11 -5.20 9.66
CA GLN A 140 -8.48 -5.94 10.86
C GLN A 140 -8.13 -7.44 10.78
N MET A 141 -7.03 -7.76 10.11
CA MET A 141 -6.55 -9.13 9.95
C MET A 141 -5.66 -9.51 11.14
N ASN A 142 -5.81 -10.74 11.63
CA ASN A 142 -4.87 -11.27 12.62
C ASN A 142 -3.55 -11.74 11.97
N PHE A 143 -2.51 -11.96 12.77
CA PHE A 143 -1.18 -12.36 12.25
C PHE A 143 -1.18 -13.66 11.47
N ARG A 144 -2.11 -14.59 11.76
CA ARG A 144 -2.24 -15.84 11.02
C ARG A 144 -2.77 -15.58 9.62
N GLU A 145 -3.82 -14.77 9.50
CA GLU A 145 -4.41 -14.40 8.21
C GLU A 145 -3.43 -13.61 7.34
N ILE A 146 -2.66 -12.69 7.93
CA ILE A 146 -1.61 -11.94 7.23
C ILE A 146 -0.50 -12.90 6.77
N SER A 147 -0.09 -13.83 7.62
CA SER A 147 0.91 -14.87 7.29
C SER A 147 0.46 -15.72 6.10
N GLU A 148 -0.80 -16.16 6.09
CA GLU A 148 -1.38 -16.93 5.00
C GLU A 148 -1.54 -16.10 3.71
N LEU A 149 -1.79 -14.79 3.83
CA LEU A 149 -1.95 -13.89 2.69
C LEU A 149 -0.61 -13.58 2.02
N LEU A 150 0.40 -13.18 2.83
CA LEU A 150 1.68 -12.67 2.34
C LEU A 150 2.78 -13.74 2.22
N GLY A 151 2.56 -14.92 2.82
CA GLY A 151 3.59 -15.97 2.89
C GLY A 151 4.74 -15.66 3.84
N ILE A 152 4.52 -14.76 4.83
CA ILE A 152 5.52 -14.32 5.81
C ILE A 152 5.25 -15.03 7.14
N PRO A 153 6.28 -15.58 7.85
CA PRO A 153 6.09 -16.21 9.15
C PRO A 153 5.48 -15.26 10.18
N GLN A 154 4.58 -15.77 11.02
CA GLN A 154 3.91 -14.96 12.06
C GLN A 154 4.89 -14.31 13.04
N SER A 155 6.00 -14.97 13.37
CA SER A 155 7.05 -14.40 14.23
C SER A 155 7.67 -13.14 13.61
N THR A 156 7.93 -13.17 12.29
CA THR A 156 8.42 -12.01 11.54
C THR A 156 7.39 -10.88 11.52
N LEU A 157 6.10 -11.19 11.32
CA LEU A 157 5.02 -10.20 11.34
C LEU A 157 4.89 -9.54 12.71
N LYS A 158 4.96 -10.31 13.80
CA LYS A 158 4.92 -9.79 15.16
C LYS A 158 6.10 -8.85 15.46
N SER A 159 7.31 -9.21 15.02
CA SER A 159 8.48 -8.35 15.21
C SER A 159 8.42 -7.06 14.36
N ARG A 160 7.91 -7.15 13.12
CA ARG A 160 7.66 -5.96 12.28
C ARG A 160 6.61 -5.04 12.91
N HIS A 161 5.52 -5.60 13.42
CA HIS A 161 4.47 -4.85 14.10
C HIS A 161 5.01 -4.11 15.34
N ALA A 162 5.79 -4.79 16.19
CA ALA A 162 6.39 -4.17 17.36
C ALA A 162 7.33 -3.01 16.99
N ARG A 163 8.16 -3.18 15.94
CA ARG A 163 9.04 -2.11 15.45
C ARG A 163 8.25 -0.94 14.86
N ALA A 164 7.21 -1.22 14.07
CA ALA A 164 6.35 -0.19 13.52
C ALA A 164 5.74 0.72 14.60
N LEU A 165 5.25 0.13 15.69
CA LEU A 165 4.70 0.91 16.81
C LEU A 165 5.75 1.75 17.54
N ILE A 166 6.99 1.26 17.66
CA ILE A 166 8.10 2.01 18.25
C ILE A 166 8.47 3.19 17.35
N HIS A 167 8.60 2.97 16.03
CA HIS A 167 8.91 4.01 15.07
C HIS A 167 7.82 5.08 15.02
N LEU A 168 6.53 4.69 14.94
CA LEU A 168 5.41 5.63 14.98
C LEU A 168 5.42 6.48 16.26
N ARG A 169 5.69 5.86 17.43
CA ARG A 169 5.79 6.60 18.68
C ARG A 169 6.91 7.63 18.67
N ASN A 170 8.06 7.30 18.08
CA ASN A 170 9.18 8.21 18.00
C ASN A 170 8.88 9.37 17.05
N LEU A 171 8.36 9.09 15.86
CA LEU A 171 7.94 10.10 14.89
C LEU A 171 6.90 11.06 15.49
N TRP A 172 5.89 10.52 16.19
CA TRP A 172 4.87 11.32 16.88
C TRP A 172 5.45 12.27 17.93
N LYS A 173 6.45 11.81 18.69
CA LYS A 173 7.12 12.65 19.71
C LYS A 173 8.00 13.74 19.10
N GLU A 174 8.73 13.42 18.03
CA GLU A 174 9.58 14.38 17.33
C GLU A 174 8.76 15.50 16.72
N ASP A 175 7.63 15.16 16.13
CA ASP A 175 6.72 16.10 15.49
C ASP A 175 6.07 17.05 16.50
N ASN A 176 5.49 16.52 17.59
CA ASN A 176 4.92 17.33 18.66
C ASN A 176 5.96 18.17 19.44
N SER A 177 7.24 17.79 19.40
CA SER A 177 8.32 18.57 20.02
C SER A 177 8.70 19.79 19.19
N ASN A 178 8.51 19.72 17.88
CA ASN A 178 8.78 20.82 16.96
C ASN A 178 7.66 21.87 17.01
N GLU A 179 6.39 21.46 17.21
CA GLU A 179 5.25 22.39 17.36
C GLU A 179 5.28 23.22 18.66
N THR A 180 6.01 22.76 19.67
CA THR A 180 6.07 23.45 20.99
C THR A 180 7.20 24.50 21.04
N MET A 181 8.02 24.62 20.00
CA MET A 181 9.16 25.57 19.92
C MET A 181 8.91 26.78 18.99
N GLU A 182 7.73 26.90 18.39
CA GLU A 182 7.26 28.08 17.65
C GLU A 182 6.23 28.87 18.49
#